data_d0e34c6f5954f07163dbd6cd968625e4
#
_entry.id   d0e34c6f5954f07163dbd6cd968625e4
#
_cell.length_a   1.000
_cell.length_b   1.000
_cell.length_c   1.000
_cell.angle_alpha   90.00
_cell.angle_beta   90.00
_cell.angle_gamma   90.00
#
_symmetry.space_group_name_H-M   'P 1'
#
loop_
_entity.id
_entity.type
_entity.pdbx_description
1 polymer ?
#
loop_
_entity_poly.entity_id
_entity_poly.type
_entity_poly.pdbx_seq_one_letter_code
_entity_poly.pdbx_strand_id
1 'polypeptide(L)'
;KTGREKMENSEVMELHHKDIGLLEMNSLFHIKNKEDLSKAYTPGISEICKAIASDEKVADDETIKGKVVAVISDGSAVLGLGDIGSKASLPVIEGKSLLYKELANVNAFPICIRQGSIEETVQTIYNISGSFAAIHLEDFKAPECFEIEEKLQEKCDIVVYHDDQHGTAIALLAAMMNACKLTQKKFEEIKLVMCGAGASGLASSKLLYDAGIHHIVLVDKEGIVNENNASNSYQKDFAKIVNPSNISGSIHDALKDADVFVGLSDANVITGDDIKVMHD
;
A
#
# COMPACT_ATOMS: atom_id res chain seq x y z
N LYS A 1 -22.43 1.31 -18.11
CA LYS A 1 -21.30 1.69 -18.99
C LYS A 1 -20.52 2.76 -18.27
N THR A 2 -19.59 2.36 -17.43
CA THR A 2 -18.66 3.24 -16.75
C THR A 2 -17.71 3.82 -17.78
N GLY A 3 -17.74 5.14 -17.96
CA GLY A 3 -16.89 5.88 -18.87
C GLY A 3 -15.43 5.94 -18.39
N ARG A 4 -14.73 4.82 -18.38
CA ARG A 4 -13.31 4.82 -18.66
C ARG A 4 -13.20 4.96 -20.18
N GLU A 5 -13.15 6.19 -20.67
CA GLU A 5 -12.57 6.45 -21.98
C GLU A 5 -11.22 5.73 -21.98
N LYS A 6 -11.06 4.79 -22.94
CA LYS A 6 -9.73 4.26 -23.25
C LYS A 6 -8.94 5.47 -23.71
N MET A 7 -8.10 6.03 -22.85
CA MET A 7 -7.04 6.91 -23.33
C MET A 7 -6.34 6.16 -24.44
N GLU A 8 -6.22 6.76 -25.60
CA GLU A 8 -5.51 6.12 -26.68
C GLU A 8 -4.10 5.80 -26.20
N ASN A 9 -3.67 4.56 -26.38
CA ASN A 9 -2.34 4.09 -25.95
C ASN A 9 -1.19 5.01 -26.42
N SER A 10 -1.43 5.80 -27.48
CA SER A 10 -0.52 6.81 -28.00
C SER A 10 -0.25 7.95 -27.01
N GLU A 11 -1.27 8.53 -26.34
CA GLU A 11 -1.09 9.70 -25.47
C GLU A 11 -0.27 9.37 -24.21
N VAL A 12 -0.52 8.19 -23.61
CA VAL A 12 0.25 7.73 -22.44
C VAL A 12 1.69 7.43 -22.84
N MET A 13 1.89 6.79 -23.98
CA MET A 13 3.23 6.51 -24.49
C MET A 13 4.00 7.79 -24.84
N GLU A 14 3.33 8.78 -25.44
CA GLU A 14 3.90 10.07 -25.75
C GLU A 14 4.33 10.83 -24.49
N LEU A 15 3.50 10.81 -23.42
CA LEU A 15 3.82 11.41 -22.14
C LEU A 15 5.13 10.89 -21.55
N HIS A 16 5.25 9.56 -21.50
CA HIS A 16 6.46 8.92 -20.97
C HIS A 16 7.68 9.05 -21.89
N HIS A 17 7.47 9.08 -23.20
CA HIS A 17 8.56 9.15 -24.17
C HIS A 17 9.19 10.55 -24.27
N LYS A 18 8.39 11.60 -24.08
CA LYS A 18 8.80 13.01 -24.25
C LYS A 18 10.00 13.36 -23.38
N ASP A 19 9.98 12.97 -22.11
CA ASP A 19 10.99 13.34 -21.12
C ASP A 19 11.68 12.11 -20.48
N ILE A 20 11.49 10.93 -21.07
CA ILE A 20 12.02 9.64 -20.57
C ILE A 20 11.58 9.36 -19.13
N GLY A 21 10.26 9.16 -18.94
CA GLY A 21 9.61 8.94 -17.65
C GLY A 21 8.88 10.17 -17.12
N LEU A 22 8.43 10.10 -15.88
CA LEU A 22 7.59 11.12 -15.25
C LEU A 22 8.32 11.97 -14.19
N LEU A 23 9.56 11.62 -13.86
CA LEU A 23 10.32 12.22 -12.76
C LEU A 23 11.72 12.61 -13.22
N GLU A 24 12.23 13.67 -12.64
CA GLU A 24 13.62 14.08 -12.77
C GLU A 24 14.22 14.46 -11.42
N MET A 25 15.56 14.45 -11.31
CA MET A 25 16.29 14.96 -10.17
C MET A 25 16.85 16.33 -10.47
N ASN A 26 16.56 17.31 -9.60
CA ASN A 26 17.07 18.66 -9.70
C ASN A 26 18.10 18.96 -8.62
N SER A 27 19.14 19.70 -8.98
CA SER A 27 20.14 20.20 -8.04
C SER A 27 19.63 21.45 -7.32
N LEU A 28 19.73 21.47 -5.99
CA LEU A 28 19.44 22.64 -5.16
C LEU A 28 20.65 23.59 -5.07
N PHE A 29 21.85 23.12 -5.43
CA PHE A 29 23.10 23.89 -5.37
C PHE A 29 23.77 23.94 -6.74
N HIS A 30 24.20 25.14 -7.15
CA HIS A 30 24.83 25.36 -8.45
C HIS A 30 26.32 25.61 -8.28
N ILE A 31 27.15 24.76 -8.89
CA ILE A 31 28.61 24.91 -8.92
C ILE A 31 29.00 25.89 -10.01
N LYS A 32 29.53 27.05 -9.62
CA LYS A 32 29.98 28.13 -10.55
C LYS A 32 31.49 28.24 -10.63
N ASN A 33 32.21 27.76 -9.63
CA ASN A 33 33.65 27.90 -9.51
C ASN A 33 34.25 26.78 -8.66
N LYS A 34 35.59 26.75 -8.48
CA LYS A 34 36.29 25.75 -7.68
C LYS A 34 35.96 25.79 -6.20
N GLU A 35 35.61 26.96 -5.66
CA GLU A 35 35.24 27.08 -4.25
C GLU A 35 33.90 26.42 -4.02
N ASP A 36 32.90 26.63 -4.88
CA ASP A 36 31.60 25.97 -4.80
C ASP A 36 31.76 24.45 -4.93
N LEU A 37 32.61 24.00 -5.86
CA LEU A 37 32.91 22.57 -5.99
C LEU A 37 33.52 21.99 -4.70
N SER A 38 34.45 22.71 -4.09
CA SER A 38 35.09 22.29 -2.84
C SER A 38 34.11 22.20 -1.67
N LYS A 39 33.10 23.08 -1.63
CA LYS A 39 32.02 23.03 -0.62
C LYS A 39 31.04 21.87 -0.85
N ALA A 40 30.65 21.68 -2.10
CA ALA A 40 29.65 20.66 -2.46
C ALA A 40 30.21 19.23 -2.52
N TYR A 41 31.52 19.08 -2.66
CA TYR A 41 32.20 17.79 -2.77
C TYR A 41 33.48 17.78 -1.91
N THR A 42 34.51 17.06 -2.34
CA THR A 42 35.77 16.94 -1.59
C THR A 42 36.61 18.24 -1.75
N PRO A 43 37.12 18.81 -0.63
CA PRO A 43 37.17 18.27 0.75
C PRO A 43 36.03 18.71 1.69
N GLY A 44 35.21 19.70 1.34
CA GLY A 44 34.23 20.32 2.23
C GLY A 44 33.22 19.35 2.81
N ILE A 45 32.70 18.43 2.00
CA ILE A 45 31.71 17.42 2.42
C ILE A 45 32.22 16.52 3.58
N SER A 46 33.53 16.45 3.80
CA SER A 46 34.11 15.62 4.87
C SER A 46 33.70 16.07 6.28
N GLU A 47 33.30 17.32 6.46
CA GLU A 47 32.79 17.82 7.75
C GLU A 47 31.45 17.16 8.08
N ILE A 48 30.54 17.09 7.12
CA ILE A 48 29.24 16.42 7.27
C ILE A 48 29.44 14.93 7.49
N CYS A 49 30.32 14.28 6.72
CA CYS A 49 30.63 12.85 6.92
C CYS A 49 31.12 12.54 8.35
N LYS A 50 31.98 13.41 8.93
CA LYS A 50 32.48 13.26 10.28
C LYS A 50 31.38 13.47 11.33
N ALA A 51 30.51 14.45 11.11
CA ALA A 51 29.37 14.71 11.99
C ALA A 51 28.42 13.48 12.02
N ILE A 52 28.05 12.93 10.87
CA ILE A 52 27.22 11.73 10.76
C ILE A 52 27.91 10.52 11.38
N ALA A 53 29.21 10.34 11.19
CA ALA A 53 29.97 9.24 11.79
C ALA A 53 30.02 9.31 13.31
N SER A 54 29.85 10.49 13.92
CA SER A 54 29.77 10.67 15.36
C SER A 54 28.34 10.61 15.92
N ASP A 55 27.35 10.98 15.12
CA ASP A 55 25.92 10.89 15.42
C ASP A 55 25.13 10.67 14.13
N GLU A 56 24.65 9.44 13.94
CA GLU A 56 23.93 9.04 12.72
C GLU A 56 22.65 9.87 12.47
N LYS A 57 22.03 10.44 13.50
CA LYS A 57 20.84 11.29 13.38
C LYS A 57 21.09 12.57 12.58
N VAL A 58 22.32 13.04 12.55
CA VAL A 58 22.72 14.19 11.72
C VAL A 58 22.41 13.94 10.24
N ALA A 59 22.37 12.68 9.78
CA ALA A 59 22.02 12.35 8.41
C ALA A 59 20.60 12.78 8.03
N ASP A 60 19.66 12.80 8.97
CA ASP A 60 18.27 13.18 8.73
C ASP A 60 18.14 14.69 8.44
N ASP A 61 18.98 15.52 9.05
CA ASP A 61 18.95 16.98 8.89
C ASP A 61 19.86 17.47 7.75
N GLU A 62 21.00 16.80 7.52
CA GLU A 62 22.07 17.29 6.65
C GLU A 62 22.15 16.57 5.30
N THR A 63 21.29 15.57 5.05
CA THR A 63 21.26 14.85 3.77
C THR A 63 19.86 14.73 3.19
N ILE A 64 19.78 14.20 1.96
CA ILE A 64 18.50 13.89 1.32
C ILE A 64 17.69 12.83 2.09
N LYS A 65 18.34 12.04 2.96
CA LYS A 65 17.70 10.99 3.75
C LYS A 65 16.44 11.49 4.46
N GLY A 66 16.50 12.63 5.14
CA GLY A 66 15.41 13.15 5.95
C GLY A 66 14.17 13.64 5.18
N LYS A 67 14.19 13.62 3.85
CA LYS A 67 13.09 14.17 3.01
C LYS A 67 12.75 13.33 1.79
N VAL A 68 13.18 12.07 1.73
CA VAL A 68 12.90 11.20 0.59
C VAL A 68 12.33 9.85 1.05
N VAL A 69 11.27 9.43 0.37
CA VAL A 69 10.62 8.11 0.56
C VAL A 69 11.10 7.17 -0.54
N ALA A 70 11.44 5.92 -0.20
CA ALA A 70 11.61 4.86 -1.19
C ALA A 70 10.25 4.23 -1.48
N VAL A 71 9.78 4.30 -2.73
CA VAL A 71 8.60 3.55 -3.19
C VAL A 71 9.10 2.29 -3.87
N ILE A 72 8.86 1.15 -3.25
CA ILE A 72 9.48 -0.13 -3.61
C ILE A 72 8.42 -1.14 -4.04
N SER A 73 8.67 -1.83 -5.16
CA SER A 73 7.85 -2.93 -5.66
C SER A 73 8.72 -4.05 -6.24
N ASP A 74 8.20 -5.27 -6.22
CA ASP A 74 8.73 -6.39 -7.01
C ASP A 74 7.83 -6.73 -8.21
N GLY A 75 6.68 -6.06 -8.32
CA GLY A 75 5.71 -6.22 -9.40
C GLY A 75 4.95 -7.53 -9.39
N SER A 76 4.84 -8.18 -8.21
CA SER A 76 4.18 -9.49 -8.07
C SER A 76 2.65 -9.42 -7.98
N ALA A 77 2.06 -8.23 -7.71
CA ALA A 77 0.62 -8.06 -7.58
C ALA A 77 0.09 -6.70 -8.07
N VAL A 78 0.46 -6.31 -9.27
CA VAL A 78 0.05 -5.02 -9.85
C VAL A 78 -1.44 -5.02 -10.16
N LEU A 79 -2.16 -4.01 -9.67
CA LEU A 79 -3.62 -3.90 -9.78
C LEU A 79 -4.11 -4.02 -11.24
N GLY A 80 -4.94 -5.02 -11.50
CA GLY A 80 -5.53 -5.30 -12.80
C GLY A 80 -4.59 -5.98 -13.81
N LEU A 81 -3.31 -6.19 -13.46
CA LEU A 81 -2.29 -6.82 -14.32
C LEU A 81 -1.70 -8.10 -13.70
N GLY A 82 -1.77 -8.24 -12.36
CA GLY A 82 -1.21 -9.38 -11.65
C GLY A 82 0.32 -9.33 -11.57
N ASP A 83 0.96 -10.49 -11.66
CA ASP A 83 2.41 -10.62 -11.65
C ASP A 83 3.00 -10.26 -13.03
N ILE A 84 3.55 -9.07 -13.15
CA ILE A 84 4.18 -8.55 -14.36
C ILE A 84 5.70 -8.39 -14.23
N GLY A 85 6.22 -8.63 -13.02
CA GLY A 85 7.63 -8.52 -12.69
C GLY A 85 8.14 -7.08 -12.53
N SER A 86 9.32 -6.97 -11.93
CA SER A 86 9.88 -5.70 -11.44
C SER A 86 10.06 -4.63 -12.52
N LYS A 87 10.50 -4.98 -13.72
CA LYS A 87 10.74 -3.97 -14.78
C LYS A 87 9.44 -3.39 -15.34
N ALA A 88 8.41 -4.23 -15.49
CA ALA A 88 7.14 -3.80 -16.04
C ALA A 88 6.31 -3.01 -15.02
N SER A 89 6.57 -3.15 -13.71
CA SER A 89 5.93 -2.36 -12.66
C SER A 89 6.52 -0.95 -12.50
N LEU A 90 7.72 -0.66 -13.04
CA LEU A 90 8.37 0.63 -12.86
C LEU A 90 7.49 1.85 -13.23
N PRO A 91 6.71 1.87 -14.33
CA PRO A 91 5.82 2.99 -14.62
C PRO A 91 4.75 3.24 -13.55
N VAL A 92 4.27 2.18 -12.88
CA VAL A 92 3.31 2.31 -11.78
C VAL A 92 3.98 2.98 -10.58
N ILE A 93 5.20 2.57 -10.25
CA ILE A 93 5.98 3.10 -9.13
C ILE A 93 6.44 4.54 -9.39
N GLU A 94 6.77 4.90 -10.64
CA GLU A 94 6.98 6.30 -11.04
C GLU A 94 5.70 7.12 -10.84
N GLY A 95 4.55 6.61 -11.27
CA GLY A 95 3.26 7.25 -11.07
C GLY A 95 2.94 7.48 -9.58
N LYS A 96 3.18 6.50 -8.72
CA LYS A 96 3.02 6.64 -7.27
C LYS A 96 3.97 7.72 -6.73
N SER A 97 5.22 7.73 -7.14
CA SER A 97 6.22 8.72 -6.73
C SER A 97 5.85 10.13 -7.21
N LEU A 98 5.27 10.26 -8.41
CA LEU A 98 4.71 11.51 -8.92
C LEU A 98 3.58 12.03 -8.02
N LEU A 99 2.66 11.14 -7.59
CA LEU A 99 1.57 11.54 -6.68
C LEU A 99 2.11 12.07 -5.34
N TYR A 100 3.15 11.47 -4.78
CA TYR A 100 3.83 12.01 -3.60
C TYR A 100 4.31 13.45 -3.82
N LYS A 101 4.93 13.70 -4.97
CA LYS A 101 5.45 15.02 -5.28
C LYS A 101 4.35 16.05 -5.52
N GLU A 102 3.38 15.72 -6.37
CA GLU A 102 2.33 16.67 -6.80
C GLU A 102 1.31 16.96 -5.69
N LEU A 103 0.92 15.95 -4.90
CA LEU A 103 -0.16 16.09 -3.93
C LEU A 103 0.34 16.46 -2.53
N ALA A 104 1.55 16.05 -2.15
CA ALA A 104 2.10 16.23 -0.80
C ALA A 104 3.42 17.01 -0.76
N ASN A 105 4.01 17.34 -1.92
CA ASN A 105 5.36 17.91 -2.02
C ASN A 105 6.43 17.08 -1.29
N VAL A 106 6.26 15.76 -1.25
CA VAL A 106 7.22 14.80 -0.71
C VAL A 106 8.05 14.24 -1.87
N ASN A 107 9.36 14.19 -1.72
CA ASN A 107 10.20 13.51 -2.70
C ASN A 107 10.07 12.01 -2.50
N ALA A 108 9.83 11.28 -3.60
CA ALA A 108 9.74 9.83 -3.57
C ALA A 108 10.60 9.24 -4.70
N PHE A 109 11.33 8.17 -4.40
CA PHE A 109 12.25 7.53 -5.33
C PHE A 109 11.69 6.16 -5.74
N PRO A 110 11.37 5.94 -7.04
CA PRO A 110 10.84 4.68 -7.53
C PRO A 110 11.93 3.62 -7.60
N ILE A 111 11.71 2.48 -6.94
CA ILE A 111 12.66 1.37 -6.90
C ILE A 111 11.91 0.06 -7.18
N CYS A 112 12.30 -0.63 -8.26
CA CYS A 112 11.80 -1.96 -8.55
C CYS A 112 12.89 -3.00 -8.30
N ILE A 113 12.64 -3.92 -7.36
CA ILE A 113 13.54 -5.01 -7.00
C ILE A 113 13.15 -6.31 -7.71
N ARG A 114 14.07 -7.23 -7.88
CA ARG A 114 13.77 -8.57 -8.40
C ARG A 114 12.99 -9.36 -7.35
N GLN A 115 12.05 -10.15 -7.81
CA GLN A 115 11.36 -11.13 -6.96
C GLN A 115 12.36 -12.14 -6.40
N GLY A 116 12.16 -12.49 -5.14
CA GLY A 116 13.00 -13.44 -4.40
C GLY A 116 12.21 -14.06 -3.25
N SER A 117 12.89 -14.76 -2.36
CA SER A 117 12.31 -15.18 -1.08
C SER A 117 12.01 -13.96 -0.21
N ILE A 118 11.17 -14.15 0.81
CA ILE A 118 10.85 -13.10 1.79
C ILE A 118 12.14 -12.57 2.43
N GLU A 119 13.05 -13.46 2.81
CA GLU A 119 14.32 -13.11 3.44
C GLU A 119 15.22 -12.29 2.51
N GLU A 120 15.32 -12.65 1.24
CA GLU A 120 16.10 -11.91 0.23
C GLU A 120 15.48 -10.53 -0.03
N THR A 121 14.16 -10.45 -0.11
CA THR A 121 13.42 -9.20 -0.27
C THR A 121 13.65 -8.27 0.91
N VAL A 122 13.43 -8.76 2.14
CA VAL A 122 13.65 -8.00 3.38
C VAL A 122 15.10 -7.53 3.48
N GLN A 123 16.08 -8.41 3.20
CA GLN A 123 17.49 -8.02 3.28
C GLN A 123 17.87 -6.99 2.20
N THR A 124 17.33 -7.10 1.01
CA THR A 124 17.55 -6.15 -0.10
C THR A 124 17.06 -4.77 0.28
N ILE A 125 15.84 -4.67 0.79
CA ILE A 125 15.21 -3.41 1.19
C ILE A 125 15.94 -2.82 2.41
N TYR A 126 16.25 -3.63 3.41
CA TYR A 126 17.01 -3.19 4.59
C TYR A 126 18.38 -2.60 4.21
N ASN A 127 19.11 -3.21 3.28
CA ASN A 127 20.43 -2.74 2.87
C ASN A 127 20.43 -1.33 2.26
N ILE A 128 19.31 -0.87 1.72
CA ILE A 128 19.18 0.47 1.15
C ILE A 128 18.46 1.46 2.06
N SER A 129 17.82 0.98 3.14
CA SER A 129 16.94 1.80 4.00
C SER A 129 17.63 3.01 4.62
N GLY A 130 18.93 2.91 4.90
CA GLY A 130 19.73 4.01 5.48
C GLY A 130 19.80 5.29 4.64
N SER A 131 19.32 5.28 3.39
CA SER A 131 19.29 6.46 2.52
C SER A 131 17.94 7.17 2.48
N PHE A 132 16.93 6.70 3.23
CA PHE A 132 15.54 7.15 3.13
C PHE A 132 14.94 7.48 4.50
N ALA A 133 13.98 8.40 4.51
CA ALA A 133 13.20 8.73 5.70
C ALA A 133 12.09 7.70 5.96
N ALA A 134 11.59 7.07 4.89
CA ALA A 134 10.55 6.05 4.99
C ALA A 134 10.60 5.10 3.79
N ILE A 135 10.00 3.92 3.96
CA ILE A 135 9.80 2.93 2.91
C ILE A 135 8.30 2.73 2.70
N HIS A 136 7.87 2.88 1.47
CA HIS A 136 6.55 2.55 0.97
C HIS A 136 6.65 1.30 0.11
N LEU A 137 6.03 0.22 0.55
CA LEU A 137 5.88 -1.02 -0.22
C LEU A 137 4.62 -0.93 -1.09
N GLU A 138 4.73 -1.30 -2.37
CA GLU A 138 3.64 -1.26 -3.35
C GLU A 138 3.60 -2.54 -4.18
N ASP A 139 2.40 -3.06 -4.45
CA ASP A 139 2.17 -4.18 -5.37
C ASP A 139 2.92 -5.49 -5.02
N PHE A 140 3.17 -5.75 -3.74
CA PHE A 140 3.64 -7.05 -3.25
C PHE A 140 2.47 -8.00 -3.04
N LYS A 141 2.58 -9.23 -3.53
CA LYS A 141 1.49 -10.21 -3.42
C LYS A 141 1.23 -10.66 -1.99
N ALA A 142 -0.02 -10.94 -1.68
CA ALA A 142 -0.41 -11.60 -0.45
C ALA A 142 -0.28 -13.14 -0.60
N PRO A 143 0.10 -13.87 0.47
CA PRO A 143 0.29 -13.40 1.85
C PRO A 143 1.69 -12.84 2.18
N GLU A 144 2.66 -12.93 1.26
CA GLU A 144 4.06 -12.57 1.49
C GLU A 144 4.22 -11.09 1.90
N CYS A 145 3.38 -10.19 1.38
CA CYS A 145 3.42 -8.76 1.72
C CYS A 145 3.26 -8.49 3.23
N PHE A 146 2.48 -9.29 3.94
CA PHE A 146 2.29 -9.15 5.38
C PHE A 146 3.59 -9.42 6.13
N GLU A 147 4.23 -10.55 5.85
CA GLU A 147 5.47 -10.96 6.51
C GLU A 147 6.65 -10.05 6.13
N ILE A 148 6.71 -9.59 4.87
CA ILE A 148 7.74 -8.63 4.41
C ILE A 148 7.62 -7.33 5.20
N GLU A 149 6.42 -6.78 5.33
CA GLU A 149 6.19 -5.54 6.08
C GLU A 149 6.55 -5.71 7.56
N GLU A 150 6.04 -6.75 8.23
CA GLU A 150 6.32 -7.04 9.64
C GLU A 150 7.82 -7.14 9.92
N LYS A 151 8.54 -7.94 9.12
CA LYS A 151 10.00 -8.11 9.27
C LYS A 151 10.79 -6.82 9.02
N LEU A 152 10.34 -5.98 8.08
CA LEU A 152 10.98 -4.69 7.83
C LEU A 152 10.70 -3.69 8.93
N GLN A 153 9.49 -3.66 9.49
CA GLN A 153 9.15 -2.81 10.65
C GLN A 153 9.96 -3.17 11.89
N GLU A 154 10.25 -4.48 12.09
CA GLU A 154 11.11 -4.92 13.18
C GLU A 154 12.60 -4.59 12.96
N LYS A 155 13.05 -4.54 11.70
CA LYS A 155 14.47 -4.44 11.35
C LYS A 155 14.95 -3.03 11.06
N CYS A 156 14.07 -2.17 10.52
CA CYS A 156 14.39 -0.80 10.15
C CYS A 156 14.07 0.17 11.30
N ASP A 157 14.88 1.20 11.43
CA ASP A 157 14.69 2.33 12.36
C ASP A 157 13.85 3.48 11.75
N ILE A 158 13.35 3.30 10.55
CA ILE A 158 12.52 4.25 9.79
C ILE A 158 11.12 3.68 9.57
N VAL A 159 10.17 4.55 9.21
CA VAL A 159 8.80 4.13 8.90
C VAL A 159 8.77 3.20 7.69
N VAL A 160 8.11 2.05 7.85
CA VAL A 160 7.83 1.09 6.77
C VAL A 160 6.34 0.81 6.75
N TYR A 161 5.71 0.91 5.58
CA TYR A 161 4.30 0.54 5.41
C TYR A 161 4.02 0.03 3.99
N HIS A 162 2.97 -0.79 3.88
CA HIS A 162 2.47 -1.33 2.62
C HIS A 162 1.16 -0.65 2.25
N ASP A 163 1.13 0.09 1.14
CA ASP A 163 0.01 0.96 0.78
C ASP A 163 -1.26 0.17 0.40
N ASP A 164 -1.13 -0.97 -0.28
CA ASP A 164 -2.27 -1.84 -0.60
C ASP A 164 -3.01 -2.32 0.65
N GLN A 165 -2.33 -2.45 1.78
CA GLN A 165 -2.93 -2.73 3.06
C GLN A 165 -3.50 -1.44 3.69
N HIS A 166 -2.62 -0.51 4.05
CA HIS A 166 -2.92 0.58 4.97
C HIS A 166 -3.56 1.79 4.29
N GLY A 167 -3.14 2.13 3.06
CA GLY A 167 -3.72 3.25 2.30
C GLY A 167 -5.19 2.99 1.98
N THR A 168 -5.49 1.80 1.48
CA THR A 168 -6.87 1.36 1.20
C THR A 168 -7.71 1.31 2.48
N ALA A 169 -7.17 0.77 3.57
CA ALA A 169 -7.87 0.68 4.86
C ALA A 169 -8.22 2.07 5.44
N ILE A 170 -7.28 3.02 5.38
CA ILE A 170 -7.50 4.41 5.84
C ILE A 170 -8.59 5.10 5.02
N ALA A 171 -8.54 4.98 3.70
CA ALA A 171 -9.53 5.57 2.81
C ALA A 171 -10.93 5.00 3.07
N LEU A 172 -11.02 3.67 3.27
CA LEU A 172 -12.28 3.01 3.58
C LEU A 172 -12.82 3.42 4.95
N LEU A 173 -11.98 3.49 5.98
CA LEU A 173 -12.41 3.96 7.31
C LEU A 173 -12.96 5.38 7.23
N ALA A 174 -12.30 6.29 6.51
CA ALA A 174 -12.77 7.65 6.31
C ALA A 174 -14.14 7.70 5.59
N ALA A 175 -14.34 6.84 4.57
CA ALA A 175 -15.62 6.70 3.90
C ALA A 175 -16.71 6.17 4.84
N MET A 176 -16.42 5.14 5.64
CA MET A 176 -17.34 4.57 6.63
C MET A 176 -17.74 5.57 7.71
N MET A 177 -16.78 6.34 8.23
CA MET A 177 -17.08 7.42 9.21
C MET A 177 -18.08 8.43 8.65
N ASN A 178 -17.96 8.81 7.37
CA ASN A 178 -18.88 9.75 6.74
C ASN A 178 -20.24 9.10 6.38
N ALA A 179 -20.23 7.86 5.89
CA ALA A 179 -21.45 7.12 5.61
C ALA A 179 -22.32 6.95 6.87
N CYS A 180 -21.71 6.56 7.99
CA CYS A 180 -22.41 6.42 9.27
C CYS A 180 -22.98 7.75 9.78
N LYS A 181 -22.28 8.89 9.58
CA LYS A 181 -22.82 10.22 9.90
C LYS A 181 -24.06 10.55 9.07
N LEU A 182 -24.04 10.23 7.77
CA LEU A 182 -25.17 10.52 6.89
C LEU A 182 -26.38 9.63 7.18
N THR A 183 -26.16 8.35 7.47
CA THR A 183 -27.23 7.37 7.78
C THR A 183 -27.64 7.36 9.25
N GLN A 184 -26.93 8.10 10.11
CA GLN A 184 -27.12 8.12 11.57
C GLN A 184 -26.97 6.73 12.23
N LYS A 185 -26.23 5.81 11.60
CA LYS A 185 -25.89 4.50 12.17
C LYS A 185 -24.59 4.60 12.99
N LYS A 186 -24.45 3.78 14.02
CA LYS A 186 -23.23 3.70 14.84
C LYS A 186 -22.39 2.51 14.38
N PHE A 187 -21.08 2.60 14.54
CA PHE A 187 -20.16 1.54 14.15
C PHE A 187 -20.48 0.19 14.81
N GLU A 188 -20.85 0.20 16.07
CA GLU A 188 -21.16 -0.99 16.86
C GLU A 188 -22.43 -1.73 16.38
N GLU A 189 -23.29 -1.03 15.62
CA GLU A 189 -24.56 -1.56 15.09
C GLU A 189 -24.43 -2.10 13.67
N ILE A 190 -23.28 -1.79 12.97
CA ILE A 190 -23.06 -2.14 11.55
C ILE A 190 -22.73 -3.62 11.41
N LYS A 191 -23.49 -4.32 10.57
CA LYS A 191 -23.08 -5.60 9.98
C LYS A 191 -22.45 -5.34 8.62
N LEU A 192 -21.16 -5.57 8.50
CA LEU A 192 -20.35 -5.33 7.31
C LEU A 192 -19.96 -6.64 6.64
N VAL A 193 -20.16 -6.72 5.33
CA VAL A 193 -19.64 -7.79 4.48
C VAL A 193 -18.44 -7.28 3.70
N MET A 194 -17.27 -7.87 3.95
CA MET A 194 -16.05 -7.60 3.22
C MET A 194 -15.81 -8.70 2.20
N CYS A 195 -15.91 -8.39 0.93
CA CYS A 195 -15.64 -9.31 -0.18
C CYS A 195 -14.24 -9.10 -0.74
N GLY A 196 -13.39 -10.09 -0.54
CA GLY A 196 -11.96 -10.07 -0.81
C GLY A 196 -11.17 -10.11 0.49
N ALA A 197 -10.42 -11.20 0.72
CA ALA A 197 -9.58 -11.40 1.90
C ALA A 197 -8.07 -11.35 1.57
N GLY A 198 -7.70 -10.64 0.52
CA GLY A 198 -6.32 -10.30 0.17
C GLY A 198 -5.75 -9.20 1.07
N ALA A 199 -4.64 -8.57 0.63
CA ALA A 199 -3.95 -7.52 1.37
C ALA A 199 -4.90 -6.40 1.82
N SER A 200 -5.62 -5.77 0.88
CA SER A 200 -6.54 -4.66 1.13
C SER A 200 -7.72 -5.03 2.02
N GLY A 201 -8.40 -6.16 1.71
CA GLY A 201 -9.61 -6.56 2.43
C GLY A 201 -9.32 -6.97 3.86
N LEU A 202 -8.24 -7.70 4.10
CA LEU A 202 -7.85 -8.13 5.44
C LEU A 202 -7.42 -6.95 6.31
N ALA A 203 -6.55 -6.06 5.78
CA ALA A 203 -6.11 -4.87 6.50
C ALA A 203 -7.26 -3.90 6.78
N SER A 204 -8.15 -3.68 5.80
CA SER A 204 -9.35 -2.86 5.97
C SER A 204 -10.29 -3.43 7.04
N SER A 205 -10.51 -4.76 7.03
CA SER A 205 -11.34 -5.42 8.04
C SER A 205 -10.77 -5.27 9.45
N LYS A 206 -9.45 -5.44 9.61
CA LYS A 206 -8.77 -5.24 10.91
C LYS A 206 -8.93 -3.79 11.40
N LEU A 207 -8.66 -2.81 10.55
CA LEU A 207 -8.77 -1.39 10.92
C LEU A 207 -10.22 -1.00 11.28
N LEU A 208 -11.21 -1.49 10.53
CA LEU A 208 -12.63 -1.23 10.82
C LEU A 208 -13.07 -1.92 12.12
N TYR A 209 -12.55 -3.12 12.40
CA TYR A 209 -12.79 -3.83 13.67
C TYR A 209 -12.25 -3.04 14.87
N ASP A 210 -11.02 -2.56 14.77
CA ASP A 210 -10.37 -1.72 15.79
C ASP A 210 -11.09 -0.37 15.98
N ALA A 211 -11.72 0.14 14.93
CA ALA A 211 -12.52 1.36 14.97
C ALA A 211 -13.93 1.16 15.56
N GLY A 212 -14.36 -0.10 15.85
CA GLY A 212 -15.61 -0.42 16.53
C GLY A 212 -16.65 -1.17 15.69
N ILE A 213 -16.37 -1.52 14.42
CA ILE A 213 -17.25 -2.38 13.61
C ILE A 213 -16.91 -3.85 13.89
N HIS A 214 -17.60 -4.45 14.85
CA HIS A 214 -17.28 -5.81 15.30
C HIS A 214 -18.03 -6.92 14.53
N HIS A 215 -19.11 -6.60 13.83
CA HIS A 215 -19.89 -7.56 13.04
C HIS A 215 -19.40 -7.57 11.58
N ILE A 216 -18.21 -8.11 11.35
CA ILE A 216 -17.61 -8.25 10.02
C ILE A 216 -17.76 -9.67 9.53
N VAL A 217 -18.31 -9.85 8.33
CA VAL A 217 -18.32 -11.12 7.61
C VAL A 217 -17.31 -11.03 6.47
N LEU A 218 -16.18 -11.71 6.65
CA LEU A 218 -15.13 -11.77 5.63
C LEU A 218 -15.46 -12.86 4.61
N VAL A 219 -15.45 -12.53 3.33
CA VAL A 219 -15.76 -13.45 2.22
C VAL A 219 -14.62 -13.48 1.23
N ASP A 220 -14.22 -14.67 0.79
CA ASP A 220 -13.24 -14.88 -0.27
C ASP A 220 -13.78 -15.92 -1.27
N LYS A 221 -12.94 -16.43 -2.17
CA LYS A 221 -13.33 -17.35 -3.26
C LYS A 221 -14.09 -18.58 -2.78
N GLU A 222 -13.76 -19.10 -1.61
CA GLU A 222 -14.40 -20.27 -1.01
C GLU A 222 -15.63 -19.91 -0.13
N GLY A 223 -16.15 -18.68 -0.22
CA GLY A 223 -17.28 -18.17 0.56
C GLY A 223 -16.87 -17.49 1.87
N ILE A 224 -17.72 -17.58 2.90
CA ILE A 224 -17.45 -16.98 4.22
C ILE A 224 -16.20 -17.60 4.83
N VAL A 225 -15.21 -16.76 5.11
CA VAL A 225 -13.89 -17.19 5.64
C VAL A 225 -14.06 -17.67 7.08
N ASN A 226 -13.52 -18.86 7.35
CA ASN A 226 -13.45 -19.47 8.67
C ASN A 226 -12.13 -20.24 8.83
N GLU A 227 -11.88 -20.83 9.99
CA GLU A 227 -10.62 -21.52 10.26
C GLU A 227 -10.33 -22.72 9.32
N ASN A 228 -11.36 -23.30 8.68
CA ASN A 228 -11.22 -24.50 7.86
C ASN A 228 -10.95 -24.18 6.38
N ASN A 229 -11.40 -23.00 5.88
CA ASN A 229 -11.25 -22.60 4.48
C ASN A 229 -10.33 -21.38 4.28
N ALA A 230 -9.74 -20.85 5.35
CA ALA A 230 -8.78 -19.76 5.26
C ALA A 230 -7.55 -20.15 4.41
N SER A 231 -7.19 -19.33 3.44
CA SER A 231 -6.10 -19.59 2.48
C SER A 231 -4.70 -19.43 3.07
N ASN A 232 -4.58 -18.71 4.21
CA ASN A 232 -3.32 -18.46 4.90
C ASN A 232 -3.53 -18.19 6.39
N SER A 233 -2.43 -18.10 7.16
CA SER A 233 -2.47 -17.87 8.60
C SER A 233 -3.12 -16.54 8.98
N TYR A 234 -2.87 -15.48 8.25
CA TYR A 234 -3.42 -14.15 8.52
C TYR A 234 -4.96 -14.12 8.40
N GLN A 235 -5.50 -14.74 7.37
CA GLN A 235 -6.96 -14.93 7.23
C GLN A 235 -7.50 -15.79 8.37
N LYS A 236 -6.82 -16.89 8.68
CA LYS A 236 -7.23 -17.82 9.73
C LYS A 236 -7.29 -17.16 11.10
N ASP A 237 -6.27 -16.37 11.44
CA ASP A 237 -6.20 -15.71 12.74
C ASP A 237 -7.26 -14.61 12.87
N PHE A 238 -7.54 -13.86 11.81
CA PHE A 238 -8.63 -12.90 11.83
C PHE A 238 -10.01 -13.57 11.84
N ALA A 239 -10.18 -14.68 11.14
CA ALA A 239 -11.43 -15.46 11.17
C ALA A 239 -11.78 -15.94 12.59
N LYS A 240 -10.81 -16.33 13.42
CA LYS A 240 -11.06 -16.68 14.83
C LYS A 240 -11.71 -15.55 15.62
N ILE A 241 -11.46 -14.30 15.23
CA ILE A 241 -12.00 -13.11 15.89
C ILE A 241 -13.42 -12.81 15.38
N VAL A 242 -13.61 -12.74 14.04
CA VAL A 242 -14.88 -12.28 13.45
C VAL A 242 -15.85 -13.40 13.15
N ASN A 243 -15.40 -14.65 13.09
CA ASN A 243 -16.21 -15.85 12.85
C ASN A 243 -15.87 -17.02 13.80
N PRO A 244 -15.94 -16.81 15.14
CA PRO A 244 -15.54 -17.83 16.13
C PRO A 244 -16.40 -19.08 16.10
N SER A 245 -17.61 -18.99 15.52
CA SER A 245 -18.52 -20.13 15.38
C SER A 245 -18.26 -20.96 14.11
N ASN A 246 -17.25 -20.62 13.31
CA ASN A 246 -16.91 -21.28 12.05
C ASN A 246 -18.09 -21.39 11.08
N ILE A 247 -18.93 -20.34 11.00
CA ILE A 247 -20.05 -20.28 10.07
C ILE A 247 -19.49 -20.35 8.64
N SER A 248 -20.11 -21.21 7.83
CA SER A 248 -19.83 -21.33 6.40
C SER A 248 -21.02 -20.83 5.58
N GLY A 249 -20.79 -20.38 4.37
CA GLY A 249 -21.84 -19.93 3.46
C GLY A 249 -21.26 -19.22 2.25
N SER A 250 -22.12 -18.88 1.33
CA SER A 250 -21.81 -18.09 0.14
C SER A 250 -21.79 -16.58 0.47
N ILE A 251 -21.39 -15.78 -0.53
CA ILE A 251 -21.54 -14.32 -0.44
C ILE A 251 -23.01 -13.89 -0.28
N HIS A 252 -23.95 -14.62 -0.90
CA HIS A 252 -25.38 -14.35 -0.79
C HIS A 252 -25.90 -14.58 0.64
N ASP A 253 -25.36 -15.60 1.33
CA ASP A 253 -25.69 -15.85 2.73
C ASP A 253 -25.13 -14.74 3.65
N ALA A 254 -23.94 -14.23 3.33
CA ALA A 254 -23.31 -13.16 4.07
C ALA A 254 -24.08 -11.83 3.96
N LEU A 255 -24.62 -11.51 2.76
CA LEU A 255 -25.32 -10.25 2.47
C LEU A 255 -26.69 -10.14 3.16
N LYS A 256 -27.28 -11.26 3.56
CA LYS A 256 -28.57 -11.21 4.23
C LYS A 256 -28.52 -10.39 5.50
N ASP A 257 -29.40 -9.39 5.59
CA ASP A 257 -29.50 -8.45 6.71
C ASP A 257 -28.15 -7.70 6.98
N ALA A 258 -27.31 -7.49 5.97
CA ALA A 258 -26.10 -6.67 6.07
C ALA A 258 -26.42 -5.18 5.85
N ASP A 259 -25.75 -4.31 6.59
CA ASP A 259 -25.87 -2.85 6.42
C ASP A 259 -24.92 -2.32 5.36
N VAL A 260 -23.75 -2.94 5.20
CA VAL A 260 -22.69 -2.47 4.32
C VAL A 260 -22.05 -3.63 3.56
N PHE A 261 -21.87 -3.42 2.27
CA PHE A 261 -21.03 -4.27 1.41
C PHE A 261 -19.79 -3.50 0.95
N VAL A 262 -18.61 -4.10 1.14
CA VAL A 262 -17.34 -3.60 0.64
C VAL A 262 -16.74 -4.62 -0.30
N GLY A 263 -16.55 -4.24 -1.57
CA GLY A 263 -15.96 -5.09 -2.61
C GLY A 263 -14.52 -4.70 -2.90
N LEU A 264 -13.57 -5.56 -2.50
CA LEU A 264 -12.12 -5.42 -2.74
C LEU A 264 -11.57 -6.68 -3.45
N SER A 265 -12.37 -7.28 -4.32
CA SER A 265 -12.04 -8.47 -5.11
C SER A 265 -12.34 -8.24 -6.60
N ASP A 266 -12.75 -9.29 -7.30
CA ASP A 266 -13.08 -9.22 -8.73
C ASP A 266 -14.38 -8.45 -9.01
N ALA A 267 -14.57 -8.02 -10.26
CA ALA A 267 -15.78 -7.37 -10.70
C ALA A 267 -16.95 -8.38 -10.84
N ASN A 268 -18.18 -7.89 -10.69
CA ASN A 268 -19.42 -8.64 -10.89
C ASN A 268 -19.63 -9.83 -9.93
N VAL A 269 -19.11 -9.76 -8.72
CA VAL A 269 -19.31 -10.81 -7.68
C VAL A 269 -20.68 -10.76 -7.05
N ILE A 270 -21.37 -9.62 -7.11
CA ILE A 270 -22.77 -9.44 -6.67
C ILE A 270 -23.61 -8.80 -7.77
N THR A 271 -24.92 -8.99 -7.68
CA THR A 271 -25.94 -8.46 -8.59
C THR A 271 -26.87 -7.48 -7.88
N GLY A 272 -27.73 -6.80 -8.63
CA GLY A 272 -28.76 -5.95 -8.04
C GLY A 272 -29.78 -6.70 -7.18
N ASP A 273 -29.97 -8.01 -7.38
CA ASP A 273 -30.86 -8.83 -6.56
C ASP A 273 -30.23 -9.16 -5.20
N ASP A 274 -28.92 -9.27 -5.14
CA ASP A 274 -28.20 -9.51 -3.89
C ASP A 274 -28.28 -8.32 -2.92
N ILE A 275 -28.38 -7.10 -3.46
CA ILE A 275 -28.54 -5.88 -2.63
C ILE A 275 -29.92 -5.84 -1.96
N LYS A 276 -30.95 -6.42 -2.55
CA LYS A 276 -32.32 -6.38 -2.03
C LYS A 276 -32.51 -7.16 -0.72
N VAL A 277 -31.58 -8.03 -0.36
CA VAL A 277 -31.62 -8.79 0.90
C VAL A 277 -30.86 -8.14 2.03
N MET A 278 -30.18 -7.02 1.75
CA MET A 278 -29.52 -6.18 2.75
C MET A 278 -30.53 -5.30 3.47
N HIS A 279 -30.11 -4.70 4.59
CA HIS A 279 -30.91 -3.68 5.27
C HIS A 279 -31.06 -2.40 4.44
N ASP A 280 -32.22 -1.72 4.61
CA ASP A 280 -32.49 -0.41 4.01
C ASP A 280 -31.58 0.70 4.54
#